data_53c359a36f0f16d5ea78ffd945f4fd02
#
_entry.id   53c359a36f0f16d5ea78ffd945f4fd02
#
_cell.length_a   1.000
_cell.length_b   1.000
_cell.length_c   1.000
_cell.angle_alpha   90.00
_cell.angle_beta   90.00
_cell.angle_gamma   90.00
#
_symmetry.space_group_name_H-M   'P 1'
#
loop_
_entity.id
_entity.type
_entity.pdbx_description
1 polymer ?
#
loop_
_entity_poly.entity_id
_entity_poly.type
_entity_poly.pdbx_seq_one_letter_code
_entity_poly.pdbx_strand_id
1 'polypeptide(L)'
;MLAMILAAVEALLGLGASVAAGIAAIAAGIGIGKIGASAMEAIARQPEAAGDIRSNMIVIAALIEGVALFAVIVCILALFV
;
A
#
# COMPACT_ATOMS: atom_id res chain seq x y z
N MET A 1 15.69 -33.53 11.34
CA MET A 1 14.23 -33.35 11.30
C MET A 1 13.83 -31.93 11.74
N LEU A 2 14.25 -31.50 12.89
CA LEU A 2 13.91 -30.15 13.39
C LEU A 2 14.38 -29.05 12.44
N ALA A 3 15.61 -29.15 11.93
CA ALA A 3 16.15 -28.16 10.99
C ALA A 3 15.32 -28.07 9.71
N MET A 4 14.78 -29.18 9.24
CA MET A 4 13.92 -29.21 8.07
C MET A 4 12.56 -28.54 8.34
N ILE A 5 12.02 -28.75 9.53
CA ILE A 5 10.77 -28.11 9.94
C ILE A 5 10.97 -26.60 10.06
N LEU A 6 12.06 -26.17 10.67
CA LEU A 6 12.37 -24.74 10.81
C LEU A 6 12.57 -24.08 9.44
N ALA A 7 13.25 -24.76 8.52
CA ALA A 7 13.44 -24.25 7.16
C ALA A 7 12.10 -24.11 6.43
N ALA A 8 11.21 -25.06 6.59
CA ALA A 8 9.87 -25.01 5.98
C ALA A 8 9.05 -23.84 6.55
N VAL A 9 9.12 -23.62 7.87
CA VAL A 9 8.43 -22.49 8.51
C VAL A 9 8.96 -21.17 8.01
N GLU A 10 10.28 -21.03 7.91
CA GLU A 10 10.91 -19.80 7.38
C GLU A 10 10.48 -19.54 5.94
N ALA A 11 10.42 -20.59 5.12
CA ALA A 11 9.97 -20.44 3.73
C ALA A 11 8.53 -19.98 3.65
N LEU A 12 7.65 -20.51 4.52
CA LEU A 12 6.25 -20.10 4.57
C LEU A 12 6.09 -18.66 5.03
N LEU A 13 6.88 -18.22 6.02
CA LEU A 13 6.87 -16.85 6.48
C LEU A 13 7.34 -15.91 5.37
N GLY A 14 8.40 -16.28 4.66
CA GLY A 14 8.90 -15.48 3.54
C GLY A 14 7.89 -15.35 2.41
N LEU A 15 7.23 -16.43 2.05
CA LEU A 15 6.19 -16.42 1.03
C LEU A 15 5.00 -15.57 1.48
N GLY A 16 4.53 -15.79 2.71
CA GLY A 16 3.39 -15.03 3.26
C GLY A 16 3.68 -13.54 3.31
N ALA A 17 4.85 -13.15 3.80
CA ALA A 17 5.25 -11.74 3.88
C ALA A 17 5.35 -11.10 2.50
N SER A 18 5.92 -11.80 1.52
CA SER A 18 6.06 -11.30 0.16
C SER A 18 4.70 -11.10 -0.52
N VAL A 19 3.80 -12.06 -0.37
CA VAL A 19 2.45 -11.98 -0.92
C VAL A 19 1.67 -10.86 -0.26
N ALA A 20 1.74 -10.75 1.07
CA ALA A 20 1.04 -9.69 1.81
C ALA A 20 1.55 -8.31 1.42
N ALA A 21 2.85 -8.13 1.27
CA ALA A 21 3.43 -6.87 0.81
C ALA A 21 2.96 -6.51 -0.60
N GLY A 22 2.89 -7.51 -1.49
CA GLY A 22 2.38 -7.33 -2.84
C GLY A 22 0.91 -6.91 -2.85
N ILE A 23 0.09 -7.52 -1.99
CA ILE A 23 -1.34 -7.17 -1.85
C ILE A 23 -1.47 -5.72 -1.35
N ALA A 24 -0.68 -5.33 -0.36
CA ALA A 24 -0.68 -3.96 0.15
C ALA A 24 -0.32 -2.96 -0.95
N ALA A 25 0.68 -3.28 -1.77
CA ALA A 25 1.10 -2.43 -2.88
C ALA A 25 0.00 -2.30 -3.93
N ILE A 26 -0.65 -3.40 -4.28
CA ILE A 26 -1.77 -3.39 -5.24
C ILE A 26 -2.93 -2.57 -4.69
N ALA A 27 -3.29 -2.78 -3.42
CA ALA A 27 -4.39 -2.06 -2.79
C ALA A 27 -4.13 -0.55 -2.76
N ALA A 28 -2.92 -0.15 -2.38
CA ALA A 28 -2.53 1.26 -2.38
C ALA A 28 -2.55 1.84 -3.79
N GLY A 29 -2.04 1.11 -4.77
CA GLY A 29 -2.05 1.53 -6.18
C GLY A 29 -3.46 1.75 -6.70
N ILE A 30 -4.37 0.83 -6.41
CA ILE A 30 -5.77 0.95 -6.83
C ILE A 30 -6.43 2.16 -6.16
N GLY A 31 -6.24 2.31 -4.83
CA GLY A 31 -6.84 3.41 -4.08
C GLY A 31 -6.34 4.76 -4.55
N ILE A 32 -5.03 4.92 -4.69
CA ILE A 32 -4.42 6.17 -5.14
C ILE A 32 -4.79 6.44 -6.60
N GLY A 33 -4.83 5.41 -7.44
CA GLY A 33 -5.25 5.53 -8.83
C GLY A 33 -6.68 6.07 -8.95
N LYS A 34 -7.60 5.57 -8.14
CA LYS A 34 -9.00 6.05 -8.14
C LYS A 34 -9.09 7.49 -7.67
N ILE A 35 -8.38 7.84 -6.61
CA ILE A 35 -8.37 9.20 -6.09
C ILE A 35 -7.77 10.15 -7.14
N GLY A 36 -6.66 9.75 -7.75
CA GLY A 36 -6.00 10.56 -8.78
C GLY A 36 -6.89 10.78 -10.00
N ALA A 37 -7.52 9.75 -10.50
CA ALA A 37 -8.43 9.84 -11.65
C ALA A 37 -9.61 10.77 -11.34
N SER A 38 -10.23 10.59 -10.16
CA SER A 38 -11.36 11.44 -9.74
C SER A 38 -10.93 12.89 -9.57
N ALA A 39 -9.75 13.13 -9.00
CA ALA A 39 -9.22 14.48 -8.81
C ALA A 39 -8.96 15.16 -10.16
N MET A 40 -8.38 14.44 -11.11
CA MET A 40 -8.11 15.00 -12.44
C MET A 40 -9.39 15.36 -13.17
N GLU A 41 -10.42 14.52 -13.10
CA GLU A 41 -11.73 14.81 -13.66
C GLU A 41 -12.37 16.03 -13.01
N ALA A 42 -12.27 16.15 -11.69
CA ALA A 42 -12.81 17.28 -10.95
C ALA A 42 -12.10 18.59 -11.33
N ILE A 43 -10.78 18.56 -11.48
CA ILE A 43 -10.01 19.74 -11.93
C ILE A 43 -10.43 20.13 -13.35
N ALA A 44 -10.65 19.17 -14.21
CA ALA A 44 -11.08 19.43 -15.57
C ALA A 44 -12.44 20.14 -15.61
N ARG A 45 -13.34 19.77 -14.68
CA ARG A 45 -14.67 20.41 -14.59
C ARG A 45 -14.65 21.75 -13.87
N GLN A 46 -13.76 21.91 -12.91
CA GLN A 46 -13.67 23.10 -12.07
C GLN A 46 -12.20 23.53 -11.93
N PRO A 47 -11.62 24.07 -13.02
CA PRO A 47 -10.20 24.49 -12.98
C PRO A 47 -9.88 25.50 -11.86
N GLU A 48 -10.85 26.32 -11.47
CA GLU A 48 -10.70 27.30 -10.40
C GLU A 48 -10.51 26.65 -9.03
N ALA A 49 -10.92 25.40 -8.88
CA ALA A 49 -10.77 24.65 -7.63
C ALA A 49 -9.54 23.72 -7.64
N ALA A 50 -8.69 23.80 -8.66
CA ALA A 50 -7.55 22.89 -8.83
C ALA A 50 -6.65 22.84 -7.59
N GLY A 51 -6.39 23.96 -6.94
CA GLY A 51 -5.54 24.02 -5.75
C GLY A 51 -6.12 23.23 -4.59
N ASP A 52 -7.40 23.40 -4.30
CA ASP A 52 -8.09 22.72 -3.21
C ASP A 52 -8.21 21.23 -3.49
N ILE A 53 -8.53 20.86 -4.72
CA ILE A 53 -8.66 19.46 -5.13
C ILE A 53 -7.31 18.75 -4.98
N ARG A 54 -6.23 19.38 -5.43
CA ARG A 54 -4.88 18.81 -5.32
C ARG A 54 -4.48 18.60 -3.86
N SER A 55 -4.74 19.60 -3.01
CA SER A 55 -4.39 19.53 -1.59
C SER A 55 -5.12 18.38 -0.89
N ASN A 56 -6.42 18.25 -1.13
CA ASN A 56 -7.20 17.17 -0.54
C ASN A 56 -6.81 15.81 -1.08
N MET A 57 -6.51 15.73 -2.38
CA MET A 57 -6.03 14.49 -3.01
C MET A 57 -4.73 14.00 -2.36
N ILE A 58 -3.78 14.92 -2.15
CA ILE A 58 -2.48 14.57 -1.55
C ILE A 58 -2.66 14.05 -0.13
N VAL A 59 -3.53 14.66 0.66
CA VAL A 59 -3.79 14.23 2.04
C VAL A 59 -4.34 12.81 2.05
N ILE A 60 -5.34 12.51 1.23
CA ILE A 60 -5.94 11.19 1.18
C ILE A 60 -4.94 10.16 0.64
N ALA A 61 -4.19 10.50 -0.40
CA ALA A 61 -3.15 9.63 -0.95
C ALA A 61 -2.09 9.32 0.10
N ALA A 62 -1.69 10.31 0.90
CA ALA A 62 -0.71 10.12 1.96
C ALA A 62 -1.23 9.18 3.05
N LEU A 63 -2.53 9.24 3.38
CA LEU A 63 -3.14 8.32 4.34
C LEU A 63 -3.11 6.88 3.84
N ILE A 64 -3.40 6.67 2.56
CA ILE A 64 -3.34 5.34 1.94
C ILE A 64 -1.90 4.83 1.94
N GLU A 65 -0.94 5.66 1.55
CA GLU A 65 0.47 5.30 1.55
C GLU A 65 0.95 4.96 2.97
N GLY A 66 0.50 5.70 3.97
CA GLY A 66 0.86 5.44 5.36
C GLY A 66 0.40 4.07 5.82
N VAL A 67 -0.85 3.72 5.55
CA VAL A 67 -1.40 2.40 5.91
C VAL A 67 -0.64 1.30 5.17
N ALA A 68 -0.39 1.48 3.87
CA ALA A 68 0.34 0.49 3.07
C ALA A 68 1.78 0.32 3.56
N LEU A 69 2.43 1.41 3.94
CA LEU A 69 3.79 1.36 4.46
C LEU A 69 3.84 0.60 5.79
N PHE A 70 2.88 0.83 6.70
CA PHE A 70 2.79 0.06 7.93
C PHE A 70 2.56 -1.41 7.66
N ALA A 71 1.73 -1.74 6.68
CA ALA A 71 1.49 -3.14 6.30
C ALA A 71 2.78 -3.82 5.82
N VAL A 72 3.58 -3.12 5.02
CA VAL A 72 4.87 -3.63 4.55
C VAL A 72 5.85 -3.78 5.72
N ILE A 73 5.86 -2.84 6.66
CA ILE A 73 6.69 -2.94 7.86
C ILE A 73 6.33 -4.18 8.68
N VAL A 74 5.03 -4.45 8.85
CA VAL A 74 4.58 -5.67 9.55
C VAL A 74 5.09 -6.92 8.82
N CYS A 75 5.08 -6.92 7.49
CA CYS A 75 5.62 -8.02 6.69
C CYS A 75 7.12 -8.21 6.92
N ILE A 76 7.87 -7.11 7.00
CA ILE A 76 9.30 -7.16 7.29
C ILE A 76 9.54 -7.75 8.69
N LEU A 77 8.78 -7.27 9.69
CA LEU A 77 8.91 -7.77 11.06
C LEU A 77 8.60 -9.25 11.16
N ALA A 78 7.65 -9.75 10.38
CA ALA A 78 7.29 -11.16 10.35
C ALA A 78 8.46 -12.04 9.93
N LEU A 79 9.37 -11.54 9.09
CA LEU A 79 10.54 -12.29 8.64
C LEU A 79 11.59 -12.48 9.75
N PHE A 80 11.56 -11.65 10.79
CA PHE A 80 12.54 -11.66 11.87
C PHE A 80 12.00 -12.21 13.19
N VAL A 81 10.76 -12.64 13.21
CA VAL A 81 10.11 -13.26 14.37
C VAL A 81 9.97 -14.75 14.18
#